data_460ca49091ff98f0e3f04108d2c83d37
#
_entry.id   460ca49091ff98f0e3f04108d2c83d37
#
_cell.length_a   1.000
_cell.length_b   1.000
_cell.length_c   1.000
_cell.angle_alpha   90.00
_cell.angle_beta   90.00
_cell.angle_gamma   90.00
#
_symmetry.space_group_name_H-M   'P 1'
#
loop_
_entity.id
_entity.type
_entity.pdbx_description
1 polymer ?
#
loop_
_entity_poly.entity_id
_entity_poly.type
_entity_poly.pdbx_seq_one_letter_code
_entity_poly.pdbx_strand_id
1 'polypeptide(L)'
;MADDELEDENLQLTLTEARKIDADCEVGEEVTDEVHFADFGRRAILNLRQTLASKILELQKDSLYAKYKDKIGHIIAAEVYQVWKKEILLLDDDGNELLLPKSEQIPTDFYRKGETVRAIVQRVDNYNNNPKILLSRTDKVFLQRLFELEVPEINDGLITIKAIAVSYTHLTLPTTPY
;
A
#
# COMPACT_ATOMS: atom_id res chain seq x y z
N MET A 1 47.52 -10.89 -17.64
CA MET A 1 46.89 -12.22 -17.62
C MET A 1 45.88 -12.17 -16.48
N ALA A 2 44.67 -11.91 -16.83
CA ALA A 2 43.40 -12.02 -16.10
C ALA A 2 42.42 -10.89 -16.53
N ASP A 3 42.30 -10.65 -17.84
CA ASP A 3 41.49 -9.56 -18.38
C ASP A 3 40.14 -10.04 -18.94
N ASP A 4 39.78 -11.33 -18.81
CA ASP A 4 38.66 -11.91 -19.52
C ASP A 4 37.76 -12.85 -18.71
N GLU A 5 37.79 -12.81 -17.40
CA GLU A 5 36.76 -13.47 -16.56
C GLU A 5 35.63 -12.50 -16.25
N LEU A 6 34.69 -12.39 -17.19
CA LEU A 6 33.41 -11.72 -16.96
C LEU A 6 32.53 -12.65 -16.14
N GLU A 7 32.11 -12.22 -14.95
CA GLU A 7 31.13 -12.94 -14.15
C GLU A 7 29.71 -12.83 -14.74
N ASP A 8 29.42 -11.74 -15.43
CA ASP A 8 28.11 -11.50 -16.09
C ASP A 8 28.29 -10.67 -17.35
N GLU A 9 28.14 -11.32 -18.52
CA GLU A 9 28.27 -10.69 -19.86
C GLU A 9 27.23 -9.55 -20.09
N ASN A 10 26.15 -9.46 -19.30
CA ASN A 10 25.15 -8.42 -19.47
C ASN A 10 25.45 -7.15 -18.67
N LEU A 11 26.28 -7.26 -17.63
CA LEU A 11 26.57 -6.17 -16.69
C LEU A 11 28.04 -5.71 -16.75
N GLN A 12 28.90 -6.51 -17.33
CA GLN A 12 30.34 -6.24 -17.39
C GLN A 12 30.82 -6.20 -18.85
N LEU A 13 31.71 -5.28 -19.15
CA LEU A 13 32.38 -5.15 -20.42
C LEU A 13 33.86 -5.53 -20.29
N THR A 14 34.42 -6.11 -21.33
CA THR A 14 35.87 -6.32 -21.37
C THR A 14 36.60 -4.98 -21.46
N LEU A 15 37.82 -4.90 -20.90
CA LEU A 15 38.62 -3.67 -20.92
C LEU A 15 38.87 -3.18 -22.38
N THR A 16 38.95 -4.11 -23.33
CA THR A 16 39.09 -3.80 -24.76
C THR A 16 37.84 -3.18 -25.36
N GLU A 17 36.66 -3.52 -24.89
CA GLU A 17 35.39 -2.93 -25.31
C GLU A 17 35.14 -1.60 -24.61
N ALA A 18 35.44 -1.52 -23.31
CA ALA A 18 35.34 -0.29 -22.52
C ALA A 18 36.21 0.83 -23.11
N ARG A 19 37.44 0.52 -23.53
CA ARG A 19 38.35 1.50 -24.15
C ARG A 19 37.95 1.97 -25.54
N LYS A 20 36.98 1.32 -26.20
CA LYS A 20 36.39 1.84 -27.43
C LYS A 20 35.39 2.94 -27.19
N ILE A 21 34.77 2.93 -26.00
CA ILE A 21 33.77 3.91 -25.55
C ILE A 21 34.49 5.09 -24.87
N ASP A 22 35.39 4.77 -23.94
CA ASP A 22 36.24 5.75 -23.27
C ASP A 22 37.67 5.25 -23.16
N ALA A 23 38.62 6.00 -23.76
CA ALA A 23 40.02 5.62 -23.88
C ALA A 23 40.78 5.56 -22.54
N ASP A 24 40.29 6.29 -21.53
CA ASP A 24 40.95 6.43 -20.24
C ASP A 24 40.40 5.48 -19.17
N CYS A 25 39.51 4.54 -19.53
CA CYS A 25 38.91 3.60 -18.58
C CYS A 25 39.91 2.63 -17.95
N GLU A 26 39.80 2.47 -16.63
CA GLU A 26 40.52 1.50 -15.81
C GLU A 26 39.64 0.31 -15.37
N VAL A 27 40.27 -0.78 -14.93
CA VAL A 27 39.54 -1.97 -14.46
C VAL A 27 38.79 -1.68 -13.18
N GLY A 28 37.46 -1.90 -13.18
CA GLY A 28 36.58 -1.65 -12.05
C GLY A 28 35.85 -0.31 -12.11
N GLU A 29 36.01 0.44 -13.19
CA GLU A 29 35.33 1.71 -13.42
C GLU A 29 34.00 1.50 -14.18
N GLU A 30 33.00 2.33 -13.89
CA GLU A 30 31.70 2.28 -14.58
C GLU A 30 31.78 3.08 -15.88
N VAL A 31 31.47 2.39 -16.99
CA VAL A 31 31.44 3.00 -18.34
C VAL A 31 30.01 3.33 -18.72
N THR A 32 29.79 4.56 -19.18
CA THR A 32 28.48 5.01 -19.66
C THR A 32 28.49 5.03 -21.19
N ASP A 33 27.56 4.25 -21.78
CA ASP A 33 27.35 4.26 -23.23
C ASP A 33 26.06 4.96 -23.59
N GLU A 34 26.07 5.81 -24.60
CA GLU A 34 24.90 6.54 -25.07
C GLU A 34 24.13 5.70 -26.10
N VAL A 35 22.96 5.22 -25.70
CA VAL A 35 22.12 4.35 -26.52
C VAL A 35 21.03 5.16 -27.20
N HIS A 36 21.03 5.15 -28.54
CA HIS A 36 20.03 5.85 -29.33
C HIS A 36 18.80 4.96 -29.62
N PHE A 37 17.60 5.49 -29.49
CA PHE A 37 16.35 4.78 -29.80
C PHE A 37 16.28 4.31 -31.27
N ALA A 38 16.98 4.96 -32.18
CA ALA A 38 17.01 4.59 -33.58
C ALA A 38 17.63 3.22 -33.84
N ASP A 39 18.52 2.77 -32.95
CA ASP A 39 19.26 1.50 -33.08
C ASP A 39 18.42 0.29 -32.64
N PHE A 40 17.28 0.54 -31.98
CA PHE A 40 16.37 -0.51 -31.54
C PHE A 40 15.34 -0.89 -32.61
N GLY A 41 15.21 -2.18 -32.87
CA GLY A 41 14.10 -2.70 -33.66
C GLY A 41 12.74 -2.49 -32.97
N ARG A 42 11.67 -2.47 -33.79
CA ARG A 42 10.29 -2.26 -33.28
C ARG A 42 9.89 -3.16 -32.08
N ARG A 43 10.37 -4.40 -32.04
CA ARG A 43 10.10 -5.34 -30.94
C ARG A 43 10.78 -4.91 -29.66
N ALA A 44 12.03 -4.44 -29.73
CA ALA A 44 12.74 -3.96 -28.56
C ALA A 44 12.06 -2.72 -27.95
N ILE A 45 11.61 -1.79 -28.79
CA ILE A 45 10.87 -0.59 -28.35
C ILE A 45 9.54 -0.97 -27.67
N LEU A 46 8.80 -1.94 -28.22
CA LEU A 46 7.55 -2.42 -27.60
C LEU A 46 7.82 -3.10 -26.24
N ASN A 47 8.86 -3.94 -26.16
CA ASN A 47 9.26 -4.59 -24.92
C ASN A 47 9.69 -3.55 -23.87
N LEU A 48 10.50 -2.57 -24.28
CA LEU A 48 10.93 -1.48 -23.40
C LEU A 48 9.73 -0.71 -22.82
N ARG A 49 8.77 -0.33 -23.67
CA ARG A 49 7.54 0.33 -23.26
C ARG A 49 6.75 -0.52 -22.25
N GLN A 50 6.60 -1.81 -22.53
CA GLN A 50 5.84 -2.72 -21.65
C GLN A 50 6.55 -2.92 -20.33
N THR A 51 7.88 -3.12 -20.35
CA THR A 51 8.68 -3.27 -19.12
C THR A 51 8.65 -2.01 -18.28
N LEU A 52 8.80 -0.83 -18.91
CA LEU A 52 8.72 0.45 -18.22
C LEU A 52 7.35 0.65 -17.56
N ALA A 53 6.27 0.40 -18.30
CA ALA A 53 4.92 0.49 -17.74
C ALA A 53 4.71 -0.45 -16.57
N SER A 54 5.21 -1.70 -16.66
CA SER A 54 5.14 -2.67 -15.57
C SER A 54 5.94 -2.22 -14.34
N LYS A 55 7.13 -1.66 -14.53
CA LYS A 55 7.96 -1.16 -13.43
C LYS A 55 7.38 0.08 -12.76
N ILE A 56 6.78 0.99 -13.52
CA ILE A 56 6.07 2.15 -12.95
C ILE A 56 4.89 1.68 -12.09
N LEU A 57 4.09 0.71 -12.57
CA LEU A 57 2.98 0.16 -11.80
C LEU A 57 3.46 -0.56 -10.53
N GLU A 58 4.57 -1.27 -10.59
CA GLU A 58 5.19 -1.92 -9.42
C GLU A 58 5.60 -0.88 -8.37
N LEU A 59 6.30 0.18 -8.76
CA LEU A 59 6.70 1.28 -7.86
C LEU A 59 5.48 2.02 -7.26
N GLN A 60 4.42 2.24 -8.04
CA GLN A 60 3.19 2.83 -7.54
C GLN A 60 2.55 1.96 -6.46
N LYS A 61 2.51 0.64 -6.64
CA LYS A 61 1.98 -0.31 -5.66
C LYS A 61 2.81 -0.36 -4.39
N ASP A 62 4.13 -0.33 -4.49
CA ASP A 62 5.03 -0.31 -3.34
C ASP A 62 4.87 1.00 -2.55
N SER A 63 4.75 2.12 -3.24
CA SER A 63 4.47 3.43 -2.62
C SER A 63 3.12 3.43 -1.91
N LEU A 64 2.08 2.84 -2.54
CA LEU A 64 0.76 2.70 -1.94
C LEU A 64 0.80 1.83 -0.68
N TYR A 65 1.49 0.70 -0.75
CA TYR A 65 1.68 -0.20 0.40
C TYR A 65 2.36 0.52 1.57
N ALA A 66 3.47 1.22 1.31
CA ALA A 66 4.18 1.99 2.33
C ALA A 66 3.27 3.06 2.97
N LYS A 67 2.55 3.84 2.14
CA LYS A 67 1.63 4.89 2.59
C LYS A 67 0.55 4.37 3.55
N TYR A 68 -0.06 3.23 3.23
CA TYR A 68 -1.14 2.69 4.07
C TYR A 68 -0.65 1.83 5.22
N LYS A 69 0.56 1.29 5.15
CA LYS A 69 1.20 0.61 6.27
C LYS A 69 1.36 1.53 7.48
N ASP A 70 1.76 2.78 7.24
CA ASP A 70 1.90 3.78 8.29
C ASP A 70 0.55 4.28 8.83
N LYS A 71 -0.52 4.09 8.05
CA LYS A 71 -1.90 4.46 8.43
C LYS A 71 -2.66 3.34 9.14
N ILE A 72 -2.05 2.19 9.39
CA ILE A 72 -2.71 1.11 10.15
C ILE A 72 -3.08 1.63 11.54
N GLY A 73 -4.34 1.40 11.94
CA GLY A 73 -4.88 1.90 13.21
C GLY A 73 -5.35 3.37 13.20
N HIS A 74 -5.31 4.06 12.06
CA HIS A 74 -5.85 5.40 11.89
C HIS A 74 -7.20 5.37 11.19
N ILE A 75 -8.06 6.35 11.52
CA ILE A 75 -9.32 6.55 10.83
C ILE A 75 -9.05 7.23 9.50
N ILE A 76 -9.68 6.71 8.46
CA ILE A 76 -9.76 7.34 7.16
C ILE A 76 -11.23 7.50 6.76
N ALA A 77 -11.51 8.55 6.00
CA ALA A 77 -12.78 8.76 5.34
C ALA A 77 -12.63 8.34 3.88
N ALA A 78 -13.58 7.58 3.37
CA ALA A 78 -13.57 7.12 1.99
C ALA A 78 -14.98 7.07 1.43
N GLU A 79 -15.13 7.33 0.15
CA GLU A 79 -16.41 7.34 -0.54
C GLU A 79 -16.77 5.94 -1.04
N VAL A 80 -18.03 5.54 -0.84
CA VAL A 80 -18.55 4.26 -1.35
C VAL A 80 -18.66 4.32 -2.87
N TYR A 81 -17.81 3.59 -3.55
CA TYR A 81 -17.84 3.46 -5.01
C TYR A 81 -18.80 2.38 -5.48
N GLN A 82 -18.71 1.19 -4.87
CA GLN A 82 -19.55 0.05 -5.23
C GLN A 82 -19.82 -0.87 -4.05
N VAL A 83 -21.06 -1.32 -3.93
CA VAL A 83 -21.48 -2.28 -2.89
C VAL A 83 -21.66 -3.65 -3.52
N TRP A 84 -20.86 -4.62 -3.08
CA TRP A 84 -20.97 -6.02 -3.46
C TRP A 84 -21.58 -6.86 -2.33
N LYS A 85 -21.98 -8.07 -2.63
CA LYS A 85 -22.58 -8.98 -1.64
C LYS A 85 -21.65 -9.37 -0.50
N LYS A 86 -20.34 -9.42 -0.74
CA LYS A 86 -19.33 -9.87 0.22
C LYS A 86 -18.48 -8.74 0.80
N GLU A 87 -18.34 -7.66 0.08
CA GLU A 87 -17.46 -6.54 0.42
C GLU A 87 -17.97 -5.25 -0.21
N ILE A 88 -17.51 -4.13 0.32
CA ILE A 88 -17.78 -2.80 -0.23
C ILE A 88 -16.46 -2.23 -0.72
N LEU A 89 -16.47 -1.74 -1.94
CA LEU A 89 -15.36 -1.00 -2.51
C LEU A 89 -15.53 0.47 -2.20
N LEU A 90 -14.54 1.04 -1.54
CA LEU A 90 -14.45 2.46 -1.24
C LEU A 90 -13.27 3.08 -1.99
N LEU A 91 -13.37 4.37 -2.25
CA LEU A 91 -12.28 5.15 -2.83
C LEU A 91 -11.85 6.23 -1.82
N ASP A 92 -10.56 6.35 -1.66
CA ASP A 92 -9.94 7.46 -0.92
C ASP A 92 -9.93 8.72 -1.81
N ASP A 93 -9.62 9.88 -1.23
CA ASP A 93 -9.49 11.17 -1.94
C ASP A 93 -8.49 11.11 -3.10
N ASP A 94 -7.50 10.25 -3.01
CA ASP A 94 -6.50 10.00 -4.06
C ASP A 94 -6.98 8.98 -5.13
N GLY A 95 -8.19 8.44 -5.00
CA GLY A 95 -8.75 7.42 -5.90
C GLY A 95 -8.20 6.00 -5.67
N ASN A 96 -7.59 5.73 -4.52
CA ASN A 96 -7.13 4.39 -4.18
C ASN A 96 -8.27 3.50 -3.72
N GLU A 97 -8.21 2.24 -4.12
CA GLU A 97 -9.22 1.25 -3.78
C GLU A 97 -9.03 0.70 -2.37
N LEU A 98 -10.07 0.79 -1.56
CA LEU A 98 -10.13 0.32 -0.19
C LEU A 98 -11.27 -0.69 -0.07
N LEU A 99 -11.05 -1.77 0.64
CA LEU A 99 -12.02 -2.86 0.79
C LEU A 99 -12.56 -2.92 2.21
N LEU A 100 -13.89 -2.92 2.34
CA LEU A 100 -14.58 -3.15 3.60
C LEU A 100 -15.35 -4.47 3.53
N PRO A 101 -14.77 -5.59 4.03
CA PRO A 101 -15.43 -6.89 4.04
C PRO A 101 -16.71 -6.87 4.89
N LYS A 102 -17.66 -7.73 4.55
CA LYS A 102 -18.94 -7.82 5.27
C LYS A 102 -18.78 -8.19 6.74
N SER A 103 -17.76 -8.96 7.09
CA SER A 103 -17.42 -9.29 8.49
C SER A 103 -17.02 -8.09 9.32
N GLU A 104 -16.48 -7.06 8.68
CA GLU A 104 -15.98 -5.84 9.30
C GLU A 104 -16.96 -4.66 9.19
N GLN A 105 -18.18 -4.93 8.72
CA GLN A 105 -19.27 -3.96 8.65
C GLN A 105 -20.15 -4.05 9.88
N ILE A 106 -20.70 -2.94 10.32
CA ILE A 106 -21.71 -2.90 11.35
C ILE A 106 -23.05 -3.35 10.73
N PRO A 107 -23.74 -4.36 11.27
CA PRO A 107 -24.92 -4.96 10.64
C PRO A 107 -26.10 -3.98 10.44
N THR A 108 -26.15 -2.93 11.23
CA THR A 108 -27.19 -1.89 11.17
C THR A 108 -26.91 -0.79 10.18
N ASP A 109 -25.69 -0.73 9.66
CA ASP A 109 -25.28 0.31 8.71
C ASP A 109 -25.76 0.01 7.31
N PHE A 110 -26.25 1.05 6.65
CA PHE A 110 -26.63 1.00 5.24
C PHE A 110 -25.64 1.84 4.44
N TYR A 111 -25.08 1.23 3.41
CA TYR A 111 -24.09 1.89 2.56
C TYR A 111 -24.69 2.18 1.20
N ARG A 112 -24.62 3.43 0.77
CA ARG A 112 -25.08 3.89 -0.55
C ARG A 112 -23.91 4.41 -1.36
N LYS A 113 -23.95 4.19 -2.66
CA LYS A 113 -22.95 4.74 -3.58
C LYS A 113 -22.90 6.28 -3.45
N GLY A 114 -21.70 6.84 -3.35
CA GLY A 114 -21.46 8.27 -3.16
C GLY A 114 -21.48 8.73 -1.71
N GLU A 115 -21.70 7.82 -0.75
CA GLU A 115 -21.70 8.16 0.68
C GLU A 115 -20.27 8.05 1.25
N THR A 116 -19.88 9.04 2.06
CA THR A 116 -18.58 8.99 2.74
C THR A 116 -18.69 8.19 4.01
N VAL A 117 -17.84 7.17 4.14
CA VAL A 117 -17.78 6.27 5.29
C VAL A 117 -16.45 6.44 6.00
N ARG A 118 -16.50 6.60 7.33
CA ARG A 118 -15.30 6.57 8.18
C ARG A 118 -15.04 5.14 8.63
N ALA A 119 -13.83 4.68 8.46
CA ALA A 119 -13.37 3.36 8.89
C ALA A 119 -11.90 3.41 9.30
N ILE A 120 -11.45 2.40 10.02
CA ILE A 120 -10.04 2.25 10.38
C ILE A 120 -9.32 1.34 9.38
N VAL A 121 -8.06 1.64 9.08
CA VAL A 121 -7.20 0.72 8.34
C VAL A 121 -6.82 -0.42 9.28
N GLN A 122 -7.39 -1.60 9.06
CA GLN A 122 -7.12 -2.78 9.87
C GLN A 122 -5.78 -3.42 9.49
N ARG A 123 -5.60 -3.65 8.20
CA ARG A 123 -4.39 -4.26 7.66
C ARG A 123 -4.23 -3.96 6.18
N VAL A 124 -3.01 -4.12 5.71
CA VAL A 124 -2.67 -4.00 4.29
C VAL A 124 -2.06 -5.33 3.88
N ASP A 125 -2.78 -6.08 3.07
CA ASP A 125 -2.33 -7.36 2.53
C ASP A 125 -1.64 -7.12 1.19
N ASN A 126 -0.41 -7.60 1.04
CA ASN A 126 0.28 -7.57 -0.25
C ASN A 126 0.29 -8.99 -0.84
N TYR A 127 -0.69 -9.27 -1.69
CA TYR A 127 -0.79 -10.56 -2.38
C TYR A 127 -0.45 -10.39 -3.86
N ASN A 128 0.56 -11.12 -4.35
CA ASN A 128 1.05 -11.05 -5.73
C ASN A 128 1.37 -9.63 -6.20
N ASN A 129 2.09 -8.89 -5.37
CA ASN A 129 2.45 -7.49 -5.65
C ASN A 129 1.25 -6.57 -5.90
N ASN A 130 0.08 -6.91 -5.32
CA ASN A 130 -1.14 -6.11 -5.39
C ASN A 130 -1.61 -5.79 -3.97
N PRO A 131 -1.31 -4.59 -3.43
CA PRO A 131 -1.70 -4.20 -2.09
C PRO A 131 -3.22 -4.09 -2.00
N LYS A 132 -3.81 -4.83 -1.06
CA LYS A 132 -5.22 -4.73 -0.68
C LYS A 132 -5.31 -4.09 0.68
N ILE A 133 -5.97 -2.96 0.76
CA ILE A 133 -6.16 -2.22 2.00
C ILE A 133 -7.51 -2.64 2.57
N LEU A 134 -7.47 -3.31 3.72
CA LEU A 134 -8.66 -3.78 4.41
C LEU A 134 -9.04 -2.81 5.52
N LEU A 135 -10.29 -2.38 5.46
CA LEU A 135 -10.89 -1.50 6.44
C LEU A 135 -11.76 -2.29 7.42
N SER A 136 -11.91 -1.76 8.63
CA SER A 136 -12.83 -2.26 9.64
C SER A 136 -13.62 -1.14 10.29
N ARG A 137 -14.89 -1.42 10.63
CA ARG A 137 -15.75 -0.58 11.46
C ARG A 137 -16.16 -1.27 12.77
N THR A 138 -15.84 -2.56 12.89
CA THR A 138 -16.13 -3.38 14.08
C THR A 138 -14.96 -3.48 15.04
N ASP A 139 -13.77 -3.05 14.64
CA ASP A 139 -12.58 -3.07 15.48
C ASP A 139 -12.73 -2.11 16.66
N LYS A 140 -12.32 -2.57 17.85
CA LYS A 140 -12.31 -1.75 19.08
C LYS A 140 -11.45 -0.48 18.94
N VAL A 141 -10.38 -0.55 18.15
CA VAL A 141 -9.51 0.60 17.90
C VAL A 141 -10.25 1.68 17.12
N PHE A 142 -11.22 1.32 16.26
CA PHE A 142 -12.06 2.28 15.56
C PHE A 142 -12.87 3.13 16.56
N LEU A 143 -13.49 2.50 17.54
CA LEU A 143 -14.25 3.20 18.55
C LEU A 143 -13.35 4.09 19.44
N GLN A 144 -12.17 3.59 19.80
CA GLN A 144 -11.18 4.38 20.53
C GLN A 144 -10.79 5.65 19.79
N ARG A 145 -10.45 5.51 18.50
CA ARG A 145 -10.09 6.66 17.65
C ARG A 145 -11.23 7.63 17.43
N LEU A 146 -12.48 7.15 17.35
CA LEU A 146 -13.64 8.02 17.29
C LEU A 146 -13.79 8.86 18.58
N PHE A 147 -13.59 8.26 19.75
CA PHE A 147 -13.61 9.00 21.01
C PHE A 147 -12.48 10.04 21.08
N GLU A 148 -11.28 9.71 20.60
CA GLU A 148 -10.16 10.65 20.54
C GLU A 148 -10.47 11.85 19.63
N LEU A 149 -11.25 11.65 18.55
CA LEU A 149 -11.65 12.72 17.64
C LEU A 149 -12.80 13.59 18.19
N GLU A 150 -13.77 12.98 18.87
CA GLU A 150 -15.01 13.67 19.28
C GLU A 150 -14.91 14.25 20.71
N VAL A 151 -13.97 13.77 21.52
CA VAL A 151 -13.78 14.20 22.92
C VAL A 151 -12.43 14.88 23.08
N PRO A 152 -12.37 16.22 23.08
CA PRO A 152 -11.12 16.97 23.19
C PRO A 152 -10.30 16.62 24.42
N GLU A 153 -10.94 16.33 25.54
CA GLU A 153 -10.28 15.99 26.81
C GLU A 153 -9.47 14.68 26.72
N ILE A 154 -9.84 13.77 25.82
CA ILE A 154 -9.06 12.57 25.56
C ILE A 154 -7.84 12.91 24.70
N ASN A 155 -8.02 13.77 23.71
CA ASN A 155 -6.93 14.24 22.86
C ASN A 155 -5.90 15.06 23.66
N ASP A 156 -6.36 15.85 24.61
CA ASP A 156 -5.51 16.66 25.50
C ASP A 156 -4.87 15.82 26.63
N GLY A 157 -5.16 14.52 26.69
CA GLY A 157 -4.59 13.61 27.68
C GLY A 157 -5.17 13.72 29.10
N LEU A 158 -6.25 14.50 29.27
CA LEU A 158 -6.94 14.66 30.57
C LEU A 158 -7.72 13.40 30.95
N ILE A 159 -8.25 12.71 29.95
CA ILE A 159 -9.00 11.45 30.10
C ILE A 159 -8.30 10.36 29.29
N THR A 160 -8.10 9.20 29.89
CA THR A 160 -7.51 8.04 29.19
C THR A 160 -8.51 6.89 29.14
N ILE A 161 -8.68 6.30 27.94
CA ILE A 161 -9.48 5.10 27.75
C ILE A 161 -8.66 3.90 28.20
N LYS A 162 -9.01 3.28 29.33
CA LYS A 162 -8.28 2.12 29.87
C LYS A 162 -8.61 0.82 29.13
N ALA A 163 -9.87 0.62 28.76
CA ALA A 163 -10.31 -0.57 28.06
C ALA A 163 -11.63 -0.32 27.33
N ILE A 164 -11.81 -0.99 26.19
CA ILE A 164 -13.06 -1.03 25.44
C ILE A 164 -13.49 -2.49 25.36
N ALA A 165 -14.66 -2.82 25.92
CA ALA A 165 -15.28 -4.12 25.79
C ALA A 165 -16.41 -4.03 24.75
N VAL A 166 -16.33 -4.86 23.71
CA VAL A 166 -17.39 -4.99 22.72
C VAL A 166 -18.23 -6.20 23.10
N SER A 167 -19.48 -5.97 23.50
CA SER A 167 -20.44 -7.04 23.77
C SER A 167 -21.36 -7.23 22.58
N TYR A 168 -21.22 -8.37 21.93
CA TYR A 168 -22.24 -8.82 21.00
C TYR A 168 -23.33 -9.55 21.80
N THR A 169 -24.48 -8.91 21.98
CA THR A 169 -25.72 -9.50 22.52
C THR A 169 -25.57 -10.29 23.84
N HIS A 170 -26.09 -9.75 24.91
CA HIS A 170 -26.19 -10.27 26.31
C HIS A 170 -24.96 -10.07 27.19
N LEU A 171 -24.72 -8.82 27.58
CA LEU A 171 -24.11 -8.58 28.88
C LEU A 171 -25.17 -8.83 29.96
N THR A 172 -25.19 -10.03 30.49
CA THR A 172 -25.65 -10.18 31.88
C THR A 172 -24.52 -9.63 32.74
N LEU A 173 -24.68 -8.42 33.22
CA LEU A 173 -23.84 -7.90 34.31
C LEU A 173 -24.00 -8.89 35.48
N PRO A 174 -22.90 -9.47 36.01
CA PRO A 174 -23.00 -10.21 37.24
C PRO A 174 -23.48 -9.19 38.32
N THR A 175 -24.73 -9.29 38.69
CA THR A 175 -25.25 -8.65 39.90
C THR A 175 -24.55 -9.33 41.04
N THR A 176 -23.50 -8.70 41.58
CA THR A 176 -22.98 -9.07 42.90
C THR A 176 -24.05 -8.75 43.90
N PRO A 177 -24.65 -9.74 44.60
CA PRO A 177 -25.50 -9.45 45.72
C PRO A 177 -24.62 -8.88 46.82
N TYR A 178 -25.03 -7.75 47.36
CA TYR A 178 -24.51 -7.23 48.62
C TYR A 178 -24.86 -8.18 49.76
#